data_7e17ad52c8ccc7ba15efcfa6908b416a
#
_entry.id   7e17ad52c8ccc7ba15efcfa6908b416a
#
_cell.length_a   1.000
_cell.length_b   1.000
_cell.length_c   1.000
_cell.angle_alpha   90.00
_cell.angle_beta   90.00
_cell.angle_gamma   90.00
#
_symmetry.space_group_name_H-M   'P 1'
#
loop_
_entity.id
_entity.type
_entity.pdbx_description
1 polymer ?
#
loop_
_entity_poly.entity_id
_entity_poly.type
_entity_poly.pdbx_seq_one_letter_code
_entity_poly.pdbx_strand_id
1 'polypeptide(L)'
;MTTIDSRYEGALRCHSSHGPSGCELETDAPTDNQGKGERFSPTDLVATALSTCILTIMGIVAERHGWPLQGASARIEKTMTPEAPRRIALLEVWISLPAGLSEQQRAVLHRAGETCPVKLSLEGAVQMRLHWA
;
A
#
# COMPACT_ATOMS: atom_id res chain seq x y z
N MET A 1 -9.55 16.30 -8.49
CA MET A 1 -8.36 16.67 -7.69
C MET A 1 -8.67 16.45 -6.21
N THR A 2 -7.77 15.84 -5.48
CA THR A 2 -7.93 15.56 -4.05
C THR A 2 -6.96 16.43 -3.24
N THR A 3 -7.47 17.12 -2.23
CA THR A 3 -6.65 17.95 -1.35
C THR A 3 -6.43 17.24 -0.02
N ILE A 4 -5.20 17.21 0.44
CA ILE A 4 -4.80 16.68 1.74
C ILE A 4 -3.96 17.76 2.43
N ASP A 5 -4.32 18.11 3.65
CA ASP A 5 -3.59 19.08 4.44
C ASP A 5 -2.80 18.35 5.53
N SER A 6 -1.51 18.65 5.65
CA SER A 6 -0.63 18.04 6.64
C SER A 6 0.04 19.11 7.50
N ARG A 7 0.16 18.85 8.79
CA ARG A 7 0.77 19.74 9.77
C ARG A 7 1.79 19.00 10.62
N TYR A 8 2.94 19.60 10.82
CA TYR A 8 3.96 19.09 11.73
C TYR A 8 3.59 19.44 13.18
N GLU A 9 3.45 18.41 14.02
CA GLU A 9 3.04 18.58 15.43
C GLU A 9 4.23 18.67 16.39
N GLY A 10 5.44 18.52 15.93
CA GLY A 10 6.62 18.38 16.78
C GLY A 10 6.90 16.91 17.12
N ALA A 11 8.07 16.65 17.69
CA ALA A 11 8.53 15.29 18.06
C ALA A 11 8.45 14.29 16.91
N LEU A 12 8.67 14.74 15.68
CA LEU A 12 8.69 13.95 14.45
C LEU A 12 7.33 13.31 14.13
N ARG A 13 6.25 13.92 14.58
CA ARG A 13 4.86 13.52 14.31
C ARG A 13 4.20 14.54 13.41
N CYS A 14 3.47 14.06 12.40
CA CYS A 14 2.61 14.86 11.57
C CYS A 14 1.16 14.41 11.70
N HIS A 15 0.25 15.31 11.41
CA HIS A 15 -1.19 15.07 11.37
C HIS A 15 -1.70 15.46 9.99
N SER A 16 -2.50 14.61 9.37
CA SER A 16 -3.05 14.84 8.03
C SER A 16 -4.56 14.70 8.03
N SER A 17 -5.22 15.54 7.23
CA SER A 17 -6.66 15.51 7.01
C SER A 17 -6.95 15.29 5.53
N HIS A 18 -7.87 14.39 5.24
CA HIS A 18 -8.35 14.12 3.89
C HIS A 18 -9.52 15.08 3.59
N GLY A 19 -9.33 16.00 2.67
CA GLY A 19 -10.32 17.05 2.36
C GLY A 19 -11.71 16.52 2.06
N PRO A 20 -11.87 15.55 1.11
CA PRO A 20 -13.20 15.09 0.72
C PRO A 20 -14.00 14.39 1.82
N SER A 21 -13.35 13.60 2.69
CA SER A 21 -14.04 12.78 3.71
C SER A 21 -13.93 13.31 5.12
N GLY A 22 -12.97 14.19 5.39
CA GLY A 22 -12.63 14.62 6.74
C GLY A 22 -11.90 13.57 7.56
N CYS A 23 -11.54 12.42 6.96
CA CYS A 23 -10.77 11.39 7.64
C CYS A 23 -9.37 11.91 8.01
N GLU A 24 -8.88 11.49 9.15
CA GLU A 24 -7.59 11.96 9.67
C GLU A 24 -6.64 10.80 9.94
N LEU A 25 -5.34 11.07 9.84
CA LEU A 25 -4.30 10.13 10.25
C LEU A 25 -3.09 10.87 10.79
N GLU A 26 -2.30 10.17 11.59
CA GLU A 26 -1.04 10.65 12.12
C GLU A 26 0.11 9.80 11.61
N THR A 27 1.28 10.42 11.44
CA THR A 27 2.52 9.71 11.10
C THR A 27 3.58 9.98 12.14
N ASP A 28 4.49 9.03 12.31
CA ASP A 28 5.70 9.18 13.12
C ASP A 28 6.94 8.83 12.29
N ALA A 29 8.07 9.46 12.59
CA ALA A 29 9.32 8.93 12.10
C ALA A 29 9.53 7.53 12.72
N PRO A 30 10.13 6.58 11.98
CA PRO A 30 10.37 5.24 12.51
C PRO A 30 11.49 5.25 13.57
N THR A 31 11.52 4.19 14.38
CA THR A 31 12.51 4.07 15.46
C THR A 31 13.94 4.02 14.95
N ASP A 32 14.17 3.47 13.76
CA ASP A 32 15.49 3.44 13.11
C ASP A 32 15.88 4.78 12.46
N ASN A 33 15.01 5.80 12.57
CA ASN A 33 15.27 7.15 12.08
C ASN A 33 14.79 8.20 13.10
N GLN A 34 15.18 8.02 14.36
CA GLN A 34 15.00 8.93 15.49
C GLN A 34 13.56 9.15 15.97
N GLY A 35 12.61 8.42 15.43
CA GLY A 35 11.21 8.59 15.75
C GLY A 35 10.71 7.64 16.84
N LYS A 36 9.49 7.85 17.28
CA LYS A 36 8.84 7.02 18.30
C LYS A 36 8.28 5.72 17.71
N GLY A 37 7.96 5.70 16.42
CA GLY A 37 7.41 4.53 15.75
C GLY A 37 6.03 4.10 16.25
N GLU A 38 5.27 4.98 16.87
CA GLU A 38 3.95 4.68 17.41
C GLU A 38 2.84 4.73 16.35
N ARG A 39 3.14 5.25 15.19
CA ARG A 39 2.25 5.37 14.03
C ARG A 39 2.99 4.91 12.79
N PHE A 40 2.26 4.78 11.69
CA PHE A 40 2.88 4.55 10.37
C PHE A 40 3.85 5.67 10.06
N SER A 41 5.04 5.34 9.57
CA SER A 41 5.92 6.36 9.00
C SER A 41 5.40 6.77 7.61
N PRO A 42 5.84 7.92 7.06
CA PRO A 42 5.48 8.28 5.69
C PRO A 42 5.80 7.21 4.65
N THR A 43 6.96 6.55 4.77
CA THR A 43 7.32 5.45 3.85
C THR A 43 6.49 4.19 4.10
N ASP A 44 6.03 3.94 5.34
CA ASP A 44 5.07 2.87 5.62
C ASP A 44 3.74 3.13 4.89
N LEU A 45 3.32 4.38 4.79
CA LEU A 45 2.10 4.73 4.04
C LEU A 45 2.25 4.47 2.55
N VAL A 46 3.43 4.66 1.97
CA VAL A 46 3.70 4.27 0.58
C VAL A 46 3.54 2.77 0.40
N ALA A 47 4.10 1.98 1.33
CA ALA A 47 3.93 0.52 1.31
C ALA A 47 2.46 0.14 1.45
N THR A 48 1.75 0.75 2.40
CA THR A 48 0.32 0.51 2.61
C THR A 48 -0.49 0.86 1.36
N ALA A 49 -0.15 1.98 0.72
CA ALA A 49 -0.82 2.40 -0.52
C ALA A 49 -0.69 1.32 -1.60
N LEU A 50 0.47 0.71 -1.76
CA LEU A 50 0.66 -0.35 -2.75
C LEU A 50 -0.21 -1.57 -2.44
N SER A 51 -0.14 -2.10 -1.24
CA SER A 51 -0.90 -3.32 -0.87
C SER A 51 -2.41 -3.09 -0.94
N THR A 52 -2.90 -1.97 -0.44
CA THR A 52 -4.33 -1.66 -0.46
C THR A 52 -4.83 -1.35 -1.87
N CYS A 53 -4.01 -0.71 -2.70
CA CYS A 53 -4.35 -0.45 -4.10
C CYS A 53 -4.52 -1.75 -4.88
N ILE A 54 -3.60 -2.70 -4.72
CA ILE A 54 -3.70 -4.02 -5.34
C ILE A 54 -5.03 -4.69 -4.96
N LEU A 55 -5.34 -4.73 -3.67
CA LEU A 55 -6.58 -5.34 -3.17
C LEU A 55 -7.82 -4.60 -3.69
N THR A 56 -7.79 -3.28 -3.75
CA THR A 56 -8.91 -2.46 -4.22
C THR A 56 -9.20 -2.69 -5.70
N ILE A 57 -8.16 -2.71 -6.54
CA ILE A 57 -8.34 -2.96 -7.97
C ILE A 57 -8.90 -4.36 -8.21
N MET A 58 -8.42 -5.37 -7.50
CA MET A 58 -9.01 -6.71 -7.54
C MET A 58 -10.47 -6.68 -7.08
N GLY A 59 -10.78 -5.91 -6.03
CA GLY A 59 -12.14 -5.75 -5.53
C GLY A 59 -13.09 -5.18 -6.57
N ILE A 60 -12.66 -4.16 -7.30
CA ILE A 60 -13.45 -3.57 -8.38
C ILE A 60 -13.79 -4.61 -9.46
N VAL A 61 -12.80 -5.39 -9.88
CA VAL A 61 -13.01 -6.45 -10.89
C VAL A 61 -13.93 -7.55 -10.34
N ALA A 62 -13.69 -7.99 -9.11
CA ALA A 62 -14.51 -9.02 -8.47
C ALA A 62 -15.98 -8.59 -8.35
N GLU A 63 -16.24 -7.34 -7.95
CA GLU A 63 -17.60 -6.81 -7.86
C GLU A 63 -18.32 -6.78 -9.21
N ARG A 64 -17.62 -6.39 -10.26
CA ARG A 64 -18.19 -6.39 -11.62
C ARG A 64 -18.68 -7.78 -12.07
N HIS A 65 -18.02 -8.82 -11.61
CA HIS A 65 -18.33 -10.20 -11.98
C HIS A 65 -19.13 -10.96 -10.92
N GLY A 66 -19.37 -10.36 -9.77
CA GLY A 66 -20.01 -11.05 -8.65
C GLY A 66 -19.17 -12.16 -8.04
N TRP A 67 -17.84 -12.05 -8.10
CA TRP A 67 -16.94 -13.04 -7.54
C TRP A 67 -16.66 -12.77 -6.05
N PRO A 68 -16.55 -13.83 -5.22
CA PRO A 68 -16.32 -13.67 -3.79
C PRO A 68 -14.85 -13.36 -3.50
N LEU A 69 -14.53 -12.10 -3.25
CA LEU A 69 -13.17 -11.66 -2.92
C LEU A 69 -13.00 -11.33 -1.44
N GLN A 70 -14.07 -11.19 -0.68
CA GLN A 70 -13.98 -10.84 0.73
C GLN A 70 -13.06 -11.80 1.49
N GLY A 71 -12.14 -11.26 2.27
CA GLY A 71 -11.13 -12.04 2.97
C GLY A 71 -9.79 -12.12 2.24
N ALA A 72 -9.69 -11.60 0.99
CA ALA A 72 -8.40 -11.44 0.34
C ALA A 72 -7.49 -10.59 1.22
N SER A 73 -6.21 -10.92 1.25
CA SER A 73 -5.23 -10.23 2.10
C SER A 73 -3.92 -9.99 1.37
N ALA A 74 -3.19 -9.01 1.86
CA ALA A 74 -1.84 -8.73 1.39
C ALA A 74 -0.94 -8.43 2.58
N ARG A 75 0.22 -9.09 2.62
CA ARG A 75 1.30 -8.75 3.52
C ARG A 75 2.36 -8.02 2.71
N ILE A 76 2.89 -6.93 3.22
CA ILE A 76 3.94 -6.18 2.56
C ILE A 76 5.13 -5.97 3.49
N GLU A 77 6.33 -6.13 2.96
CA GLU A 77 7.57 -5.82 3.64
C GLU A 77 8.26 -4.68 2.88
N LYS A 78 8.67 -3.68 3.62
CA LYS A 78 9.35 -2.50 3.11
C LYS A 78 10.81 -2.55 3.55
N THR A 79 11.72 -2.46 2.59
CA THR A 79 13.16 -2.39 2.86
C THR A 79 13.69 -1.03 2.40
N MET A 80 14.34 -0.32 3.31
CA MET A 80 14.99 0.95 3.01
C MET A 80 16.41 0.71 2.50
N THR A 81 16.98 1.68 1.76
CA THR A 81 18.36 1.60 1.34
C THR A 81 19.30 1.61 2.57
N PRO A 82 20.38 0.81 2.56
CA PRO A 82 21.33 0.78 3.69
C PRO A 82 22.20 2.02 3.76
N GLU A 83 22.34 2.74 2.66
CA GLU A 83 23.23 3.90 2.54
C GLU A 83 22.46 5.15 2.11
N ALA A 84 23.02 6.32 2.43
CA ALA A 84 22.46 7.59 1.99
C ALA A 84 22.60 7.75 0.46
N PRO A 85 21.62 8.39 -0.22
CA PRO A 85 20.44 8.99 0.35
C PRO A 85 19.38 7.92 0.70
N ARG A 86 18.72 8.08 1.85
CA ARG A 86 17.71 7.17 2.35
C ARG A 86 16.47 7.19 1.45
N ARG A 87 16.08 6.02 0.97
CA ARG A 87 14.87 5.85 0.15
C ARG A 87 14.36 4.42 0.27
N ILE A 88 13.17 4.17 -0.23
CA ILE A 88 12.63 2.81 -0.30
C ILE A 88 13.40 2.04 -1.37
N ALA A 89 14.06 0.95 -0.97
CA ALA A 89 14.79 0.08 -1.89
C ALA A 89 13.89 -0.98 -2.51
N LEU A 90 13.01 -1.58 -1.70
CA LEU A 90 12.16 -2.70 -2.13
C LEU A 90 10.84 -2.69 -1.37
N LEU A 91 9.77 -2.91 -2.11
CA LEU A 91 8.46 -3.27 -1.58
C LEU A 91 8.13 -4.69 -2.06
N GLU A 92 7.99 -5.61 -1.13
CA GLU A 92 7.71 -7.01 -1.42
C GLU A 92 6.35 -7.38 -0.85
N VAL A 93 5.46 -7.88 -1.71
CA VAL A 93 4.04 -8.08 -1.37
C VAL A 93 3.66 -9.54 -1.58
N TRP A 94 3.04 -10.14 -0.58
CA TRP A 94 2.44 -11.48 -0.67
C TRP A 94 0.92 -11.33 -0.65
N ILE A 95 0.27 -11.72 -1.73
CA ILE A 95 -1.18 -11.58 -1.91
C ILE A 95 -1.81 -12.97 -1.80
N SER A 96 -2.83 -13.08 -0.94
CA SER A 96 -3.60 -14.31 -0.74
C SER A 96 -5.05 -14.06 -1.12
N LEU A 97 -5.57 -14.89 -2.01
CA LEU A 97 -6.96 -14.85 -2.44
C LEU A 97 -7.78 -15.85 -1.61
N PRO A 98 -9.07 -15.56 -1.34
CA PRO A 98 -9.92 -16.48 -0.59
C PRO A 98 -10.21 -17.75 -1.38
N ALA A 99 -10.66 -18.78 -0.70
CA ALA A 99 -11.20 -19.99 -1.32
C ALA A 99 -12.47 -19.68 -2.11
N GLY A 100 -12.84 -20.54 -3.05
CA GLY A 100 -14.08 -20.37 -3.83
C GLY A 100 -13.89 -19.67 -5.16
N LEU A 101 -12.68 -19.27 -5.50
CA LEU A 101 -12.35 -18.72 -6.82
C LEU A 101 -11.74 -19.80 -7.70
N SER A 102 -12.16 -19.88 -8.96
CA SER A 102 -11.54 -20.76 -9.94
C SER A 102 -10.16 -20.26 -10.34
N GLU A 103 -9.34 -21.10 -10.96
CA GLU A 103 -8.04 -20.68 -11.45
C GLU A 103 -8.13 -19.58 -12.50
N GLN A 104 -9.15 -19.61 -13.35
CA GLN A 104 -9.40 -18.55 -14.32
C GLN A 104 -9.72 -17.21 -13.63
N GLN A 105 -10.57 -17.23 -12.61
CA GLN A 105 -10.91 -16.05 -11.84
C GLN A 105 -9.65 -15.49 -11.14
N ARG A 106 -8.85 -16.36 -10.54
CA ARG A 106 -7.58 -15.97 -9.92
C ARG A 106 -6.64 -15.30 -10.91
N ALA A 107 -6.50 -15.85 -12.10
CA ALA A 107 -5.65 -15.29 -13.15
C ALA A 107 -6.11 -13.89 -13.58
N VAL A 108 -7.43 -13.67 -13.70
CA VAL A 108 -7.98 -12.35 -14.02
C VAL A 108 -7.67 -11.35 -12.90
N LEU A 109 -7.85 -11.75 -11.64
CA LEU A 109 -7.58 -10.89 -10.49
C LEU A 109 -6.09 -10.55 -10.37
N HIS A 110 -5.20 -11.52 -10.63
CA HIS A 110 -3.76 -11.27 -10.70
C HIS A 110 -3.42 -10.17 -11.69
N ARG A 111 -3.91 -10.30 -12.92
CA ARG A 111 -3.65 -9.30 -13.97
C ARG A 111 -4.17 -7.92 -13.56
N ALA A 112 -5.34 -7.88 -12.92
CA ALA A 112 -5.90 -6.62 -12.42
C ALA A 112 -4.98 -5.98 -11.37
N GLY A 113 -4.54 -6.76 -10.39
CA GLY A 113 -3.65 -6.27 -9.33
C GLY A 113 -2.33 -5.73 -9.86
N GLU A 114 -1.78 -6.34 -10.92
CA GLU A 114 -0.55 -5.89 -11.55
C GLU A 114 -0.66 -4.51 -12.20
N THR A 115 -1.87 -4.03 -12.44
CA THR A 115 -2.14 -2.73 -13.07
C THR A 115 -2.63 -1.67 -12.10
N CYS A 116 -2.43 -1.87 -10.79
CA CYS A 116 -2.90 -0.90 -9.82
C CYS A 116 -2.18 0.45 -10.00
N PRO A 117 -2.89 1.58 -9.88
CA PRO A 117 -2.32 2.91 -10.12
C PRO A 117 -1.09 3.23 -9.26
N VAL A 118 -1.05 2.78 -8.02
CA VAL A 118 0.12 3.00 -7.15
C VAL A 118 1.34 2.27 -7.72
N LYS A 119 1.18 0.99 -8.11
CA LYS A 119 2.27 0.23 -8.72
C LYS A 119 2.80 0.91 -9.98
N LEU A 120 1.90 1.30 -10.86
CA LEU A 120 2.28 2.00 -12.11
C LEU A 120 2.99 3.32 -11.83
N SER A 121 2.60 4.04 -10.78
CA SER A 121 3.23 5.31 -10.40
C SER A 121 4.63 5.13 -9.81
N LEU A 122 4.89 3.99 -9.15
CA LEU A 122 6.18 3.71 -8.50
C LEU A 122 7.16 2.97 -9.41
N GLU A 123 6.72 2.41 -10.53
CA GLU A 123 7.59 1.68 -11.46
C GLU A 123 8.74 2.56 -11.93
N GLY A 124 9.93 1.98 -11.99
CA GLY A 124 11.15 2.69 -12.36
C GLY A 124 11.82 3.44 -11.23
N ALA A 125 11.11 3.77 -10.16
CA ALA A 125 11.65 4.47 -8.99
C ALA A 125 11.85 3.54 -7.80
N VAL A 126 10.95 2.57 -7.61
CA VAL A 126 10.98 1.63 -6.49
C VAL A 126 10.90 0.22 -7.03
N GLN A 127 11.79 -0.66 -6.57
CA GLN A 127 11.71 -2.08 -6.90
C GLN A 127 10.51 -2.70 -6.16
N MET A 128 9.68 -3.43 -6.89
CA MET A 128 8.50 -4.10 -6.34
C MET A 128 8.49 -5.56 -6.76
N ARG A 129 8.16 -6.45 -5.81
CA ARG A 129 8.00 -7.89 -6.05
C ARG A 129 6.65 -8.32 -5.52
N LEU A 130 5.83 -8.91 -6.37
CA LEU A 130 4.51 -9.41 -6.02
C LEU A 130 4.51 -10.95 -6.08
N HIS A 131 4.07 -11.56 -4.99
CA HIS A 131 3.94 -13.02 -4.86
C HIS A 131 2.46 -13.35 -4.71
N TRP A 132 1.97 -14.19 -5.60
CA TRP A 132 0.57 -14.59 -5.66
C TRP A 132 0.41 -16.01 -5.12
N ALA A 133 -0.45 -16.18 -4.14
CA ALA A 133 -0.78 -17.48 -3.57
C ALA A 133 -2.19 -17.94 -3.96
#